data_81ef5a7a372a22135f431decc9e18277
#
_entry.id   81ef5a7a372a22135f431decc9e18277
#
_cell.length_a   1.000
_cell.length_b   1.000
_cell.length_c   1.000
_cell.angle_alpha   90.00
_cell.angle_beta   90.00
_cell.angle_gamma   90.00
#
_symmetry.space_group_name_H-M   'P 1'
#
loop_
_entity.id
_entity.type
_entity.pdbx_description
1 polymer ?
#
loop_
_entity_poly.entity_id
_entity_poly.type
_entity_poly.pdbx_seq_one_letter_code
_entity_poly.pdbx_strand_id
1 'polypeptide(L)'
;LKTPIAVAYAANDALLNFNQAEEKAQRDKYLRICQEQLQRLSGLVEQILSMSMERRRTFRLHPEEFAIRDILETLIEQHKLKAESSVHISVDIEPEDLSVLADRTHFSNIISNLIDNAIKYSHGEAEVAIHCRKVTVEGQNEQTEISVSDHGIGIAPEKQKHIFDKFYRVPTGNLHDVKGYGLGLFYVKTMIEKHGGSVSVKSELGKGSTFTIRI
;
A
#
# COMPACT_ATOMS: atom_id res chain seq x y z
N LEU A 1 5.90 21.42 -1.37
CA LEU A 1 6.94 20.75 -0.54
C LEU A 1 7.50 21.63 0.58
N LYS A 2 7.85 22.91 0.33
CA LYS A 2 8.47 23.78 1.35
C LYS A 2 7.58 23.98 2.58
N THR A 3 6.29 24.20 2.41
CA THR A 3 5.35 24.49 3.52
C THR A 3 5.23 23.36 4.54
N PRO A 4 4.94 22.09 4.16
CA PRO A 4 4.82 21.01 5.13
C PRO A 4 6.17 20.70 5.82
N ILE A 5 7.30 20.86 5.13
CA ILE A 5 8.63 20.74 5.75
C ILE A 5 8.83 21.80 6.83
N ALA A 6 8.52 23.06 6.51
CA ALA A 6 8.67 24.15 7.46
C ALA A 6 7.80 23.98 8.71
N VAL A 7 6.56 23.51 8.54
CA VAL A 7 5.63 23.25 9.67
C VAL A 7 6.12 22.08 10.52
N ALA A 8 6.58 20.97 9.90
CA ALA A 8 7.14 19.84 10.62
C ALA A 8 8.41 20.23 11.39
N TYR A 9 9.28 21.04 10.75
CA TYR A 9 10.50 21.55 11.40
C TYR A 9 10.19 22.43 12.62
N ALA A 10 9.25 23.38 12.48
CA ALA A 10 8.83 24.24 13.57
C ALA A 10 8.20 23.45 14.75
N ALA A 11 7.39 22.44 14.45
CA ALA A 11 6.82 21.57 15.47
C ALA A 11 7.89 20.72 16.19
N ASN A 12 8.89 20.23 15.44
CA ASN A 12 10.02 19.49 16.00
C ASN A 12 10.93 20.41 16.84
N ASP A 13 11.19 21.64 16.39
CA ASP A 13 11.97 22.62 17.14
C ASP A 13 11.28 23.00 18.46
N ALA A 14 9.96 23.17 18.44
CA ALA A 14 9.16 23.36 19.65
C ALA A 14 9.29 22.16 20.61
N LEU A 15 9.33 20.91 20.10
CA LEU A 15 9.54 19.71 20.92
C LEU A 15 10.95 19.64 21.55
N LEU A 16 11.98 20.05 20.80
CA LEU A 16 13.37 20.06 21.30
C LEU A 16 13.58 21.09 22.40
N ASN A 17 12.86 22.22 22.33
CA ASN A 17 12.92 23.30 23.31
C ASN A 17 11.88 23.16 24.43
N PHE A 18 11.24 21.99 24.56
CA PHE A 18 10.16 21.73 25.49
C PHE A 18 10.68 21.68 26.94
N ASN A 19 10.18 22.54 27.80
CA ASN A 19 10.47 22.49 29.24
C ASN A 19 9.62 21.38 29.89
N GLN A 20 10.22 20.63 30.82
CA GLN A 20 9.57 19.50 31.54
C GLN A 20 8.29 19.87 32.30
N ALA A 21 8.00 21.16 32.46
CA ALA A 21 6.81 21.68 33.14
C ALA A 21 5.59 21.87 32.22
N GLU A 22 5.73 21.70 30.90
CA GLU A 22 4.60 21.83 29.97
C GLU A 22 3.79 20.54 29.86
N GLU A 23 2.46 20.68 29.75
CA GLU A 23 1.52 19.57 29.75
C GLU A 23 1.77 18.55 28.64
N LYS A 24 1.66 17.26 28.96
CA LYS A 24 1.71 16.13 28.02
C LYS A 24 0.86 16.37 26.77
N ALA A 25 -0.30 17.03 26.92
CA ALA A 25 -1.22 17.38 25.85
C ALA A 25 -0.56 18.27 24.77
N GLN A 26 0.31 19.20 25.16
CA GLN A 26 1.00 20.10 24.23
C GLN A 26 2.07 19.37 23.42
N ARG A 27 2.82 18.48 24.06
CA ARG A 27 3.78 17.61 23.39
C ARG A 27 3.10 16.69 22.37
N ASP A 28 2.02 16.05 22.76
CA ASP A 28 1.23 15.16 21.90
C ASP A 28 0.62 15.92 20.70
N LYS A 29 0.28 17.20 20.88
CA LYS A 29 -0.15 18.09 19.80
C LYS A 29 0.95 18.32 18.76
N TYR A 30 2.18 18.65 19.19
CA TYR A 30 3.30 18.86 18.26
C TYR A 30 3.71 17.58 17.53
N LEU A 31 3.69 16.43 18.23
CA LEU A 31 3.94 15.13 17.62
C LEU A 31 2.92 14.82 16.52
N ARG A 32 1.62 15.07 16.76
CA ARG A 32 0.58 14.91 15.73
C ARG A 32 0.81 15.83 14.55
N ILE A 33 1.15 17.10 14.76
CA ILE A 33 1.46 18.02 13.67
C ILE A 33 2.63 17.50 12.83
N CYS A 34 3.71 17.03 13.44
CA CYS A 34 4.83 16.40 12.73
C CYS A 34 4.37 15.22 11.90
N GLN A 35 3.61 14.31 12.49
CA GLN A 35 3.09 13.12 11.83
C GLN A 35 2.20 13.46 10.63
N GLU A 36 1.28 14.42 10.77
CA GLU A 36 0.42 14.87 9.68
C GLU A 36 1.21 15.48 8.52
N GLN A 37 2.23 16.30 8.82
CA GLN A 37 3.06 16.90 7.78
C GLN A 37 3.94 15.88 7.07
N LEU A 38 4.48 14.88 7.78
CA LEU A 38 5.22 13.78 7.19
C LEU A 38 4.33 12.93 6.28
N GLN A 39 3.10 12.62 6.68
CA GLN A 39 2.12 11.92 5.84
C GLN A 39 1.78 12.74 4.59
N ARG A 40 1.61 14.06 4.72
CA ARG A 40 1.37 14.96 3.60
C ARG A 40 2.54 14.99 2.62
N LEU A 41 3.78 15.02 3.14
CA LEU A 41 4.99 14.95 2.33
C LEU A 41 5.11 13.64 1.57
N SER A 42 4.86 12.51 2.23
CA SER A 42 4.84 11.19 1.60
C SER A 42 3.89 11.16 0.40
N GLY A 43 2.67 11.66 0.57
CA GLY A 43 1.71 11.73 -0.54
C GLY A 43 2.15 12.64 -1.68
N LEU A 44 2.80 13.78 -1.39
CA LEU A 44 3.35 14.65 -2.44
C LEU A 44 4.51 13.99 -3.18
N VAL A 45 5.35 13.23 -2.49
CA VAL A 45 6.42 12.44 -3.11
C VAL A 45 5.83 11.37 -4.04
N GLU A 46 4.81 10.64 -3.60
CA GLU A 46 4.09 9.67 -4.43
C GLU A 46 3.49 10.33 -5.68
N GLN A 47 2.88 11.52 -5.56
CA GLN A 47 2.39 12.28 -6.69
C GLN A 47 3.49 12.63 -7.69
N ILE A 48 4.64 13.11 -7.22
CA ILE A 48 5.78 13.48 -8.07
C ILE A 48 6.35 12.24 -8.76
N LEU A 49 6.50 11.14 -8.02
CA LEU A 49 6.97 9.86 -8.56
C LEU A 49 6.03 9.36 -9.64
N SER A 50 4.72 9.36 -9.41
CA SER A 50 3.74 8.90 -10.40
C SER A 50 3.74 9.76 -11.67
N MET A 51 3.88 11.08 -11.55
CA MET A 51 4.05 11.99 -12.69
C MET A 51 5.35 11.75 -13.44
N SER A 52 6.44 11.47 -12.72
CA SER A 52 7.76 11.18 -13.30
C SER A 52 7.77 9.86 -14.07
N MET A 53 7.04 8.85 -13.59
CA MET A 53 6.96 7.53 -14.22
C MET A 53 6.27 7.57 -15.59
N GLU A 54 5.24 8.41 -15.76
CA GLU A 54 4.56 8.59 -17.05
C GLU A 54 5.45 9.26 -18.11
N ARG A 55 6.30 10.19 -17.69
CA ARG A 55 7.11 11.03 -18.61
C ARG A 55 8.49 10.47 -18.98
N ARG A 56 9.05 9.55 -18.17
CA ARG A 56 10.41 9.06 -18.40
C ARG A 56 10.43 7.84 -19.31
N ARG A 57 10.87 8.02 -20.55
CA ARG A 57 11.35 6.95 -21.46
C ARG A 57 12.54 6.15 -20.89
N THR A 58 13.12 6.59 -19.77
CA THR A 58 14.36 6.04 -19.17
C THR A 58 14.10 5.25 -17.86
N PHE A 59 12.85 5.04 -17.47
CA PHE A 59 12.57 4.20 -16.30
C PHE A 59 12.94 2.74 -16.61
N ARG A 60 13.87 2.18 -15.86
CA ARG A 60 14.28 0.77 -15.96
C ARG A 60 14.04 0.08 -14.64
N LEU A 61 13.43 -1.09 -14.70
CA LEU A 61 13.38 -2.03 -13.59
C LEU A 61 14.75 -2.69 -13.45
N HIS A 62 15.09 -3.11 -12.24
CA HIS A 62 16.25 -3.92 -11.92
C HIS A 62 15.77 -5.28 -11.37
N PRO A 63 15.27 -6.19 -12.23
CA PRO A 63 14.75 -7.47 -11.77
C PRO A 63 15.88 -8.32 -11.18
N GLU A 64 15.61 -8.90 -10.02
CA GLU A 64 16.42 -9.91 -9.37
C GLU A 64 15.52 -11.05 -8.89
N GLU A 65 16.07 -12.25 -8.74
CA GLU A 65 15.34 -13.38 -8.20
C GLU A 65 15.46 -13.38 -6.66
N PHE A 66 14.33 -13.49 -5.96
CA PHE A 66 14.29 -13.57 -4.50
C PHE A 66 13.10 -14.40 -4.00
N ALA A 67 13.25 -14.95 -2.80
CA ALA A 67 12.18 -15.65 -2.12
C ALA A 67 11.06 -14.67 -1.71
N ILE A 68 9.81 -14.98 -2.03
CA ILE A 68 8.66 -14.13 -1.68
C ILE A 68 8.48 -14.05 -0.17
N ARG A 69 8.76 -15.14 0.55
CA ARG A 69 8.67 -15.24 2.01
C ARG A 69 9.39 -14.11 2.72
N ASP A 70 10.64 -13.83 2.34
CA ASP A 70 11.48 -12.80 3.00
C ASP A 70 10.84 -11.41 2.96
N ILE A 71 10.21 -11.10 1.83
CA ILE A 71 9.52 -9.81 1.64
C ILE A 71 8.24 -9.77 2.48
N LEU A 72 7.44 -10.84 2.45
CA LEU A 72 6.17 -10.89 3.16
C LEU A 72 6.37 -10.82 4.68
N GLU A 73 7.32 -11.57 5.24
CA GLU A 73 7.62 -11.54 6.67
C GLU A 73 7.98 -10.12 7.13
N THR A 74 8.88 -9.45 6.40
CA THR A 74 9.27 -8.06 6.69
C THR A 74 8.08 -7.10 6.64
N LEU A 75 7.24 -7.18 5.59
CA LEU A 75 6.09 -6.30 5.43
C LEU A 75 5.03 -6.54 6.49
N ILE A 76 4.75 -7.80 6.83
CA ILE A 76 3.77 -8.16 7.84
C ILE A 76 4.16 -7.58 9.21
N GLU A 77 5.42 -7.71 9.61
CA GLU A 77 5.91 -7.10 10.85
C GLU A 77 5.74 -5.59 10.84
N GLN A 78 6.11 -4.92 9.74
CA GLN A 78 5.96 -3.47 9.60
C GLN A 78 4.51 -3.02 9.70
N HIS A 79 3.57 -3.73 9.04
CA HIS A 79 2.15 -3.37 9.08
C HIS A 79 1.52 -3.64 10.45
N LYS A 80 1.87 -4.73 11.12
CA LYS A 80 1.43 -5.03 12.50
C LYS A 80 1.90 -3.95 13.49
N LEU A 81 3.14 -3.46 13.35
CA LEU A 81 3.68 -2.39 14.20
C LEU A 81 3.02 -1.03 13.96
N LYS A 82 2.56 -0.77 12.73
CA LYS A 82 1.89 0.51 12.38
C LYS A 82 0.41 0.54 12.70
N ALA A 83 -0.22 -0.61 12.82
CA ALA A 83 -1.66 -0.71 13.00
C ALA A 83 -2.07 -0.22 14.39
N GLU A 84 -3.03 0.71 14.44
CA GLU A 84 -3.65 1.20 15.69
C GLU A 84 -4.67 0.22 16.26
N SER A 85 -5.13 -0.74 15.45
CA SER A 85 -6.10 -1.79 15.80
C SER A 85 -5.48 -3.17 15.59
N SER A 86 -6.14 -4.22 16.11
CA SER A 86 -5.75 -5.61 15.89
C SER A 86 -5.77 -5.93 14.39
N VAL A 87 -4.64 -6.46 13.89
CA VAL A 87 -4.49 -6.89 12.48
C VAL A 87 -4.04 -8.33 12.46
N HIS A 88 -4.84 -9.19 11.83
CA HIS A 88 -4.48 -10.58 11.56
C HIS A 88 -4.13 -10.74 10.08
N ILE A 89 -2.89 -11.15 9.81
CA ILE A 89 -2.42 -11.42 8.44
C ILE A 89 -2.00 -12.88 8.37
N SER A 90 -2.69 -13.66 7.57
CA SER A 90 -2.34 -15.04 7.23
C SER A 90 -1.63 -15.11 5.88
N VAL A 91 -0.68 -16.03 5.76
CA VAL A 91 0.11 -16.23 4.53
C VAL A 91 0.14 -17.71 4.19
N ASP A 92 -0.12 -17.99 2.92
CA ASP A 92 -0.01 -19.31 2.32
C ASP A 92 0.83 -19.21 1.04
N ILE A 93 1.94 -19.97 0.97
CA ILE A 93 2.90 -19.93 -0.14
C ILE A 93 3.08 -21.35 -0.67
N GLU A 94 2.77 -21.55 -1.94
CA GLU A 94 2.87 -22.86 -2.60
C GLU A 94 3.57 -22.74 -3.98
N PRO A 95 4.74 -23.38 -4.15
CA PRO A 95 5.52 -24.14 -3.19
C PRO A 95 6.15 -23.24 -2.12
N GLU A 96 6.59 -23.82 -1.00
CA GLU A 96 7.09 -23.07 0.17
C GLU A 96 8.34 -22.22 -0.15
N ASP A 97 9.16 -22.66 -1.12
CA ASP A 97 10.36 -22.00 -1.63
C ASP A 97 10.09 -21.10 -2.84
N LEU A 98 8.84 -20.67 -3.02
CA LEU A 98 8.42 -19.84 -4.16
C LEU A 98 9.29 -18.59 -4.28
N SER A 99 9.95 -18.45 -5.44
CA SER A 99 10.71 -17.25 -5.82
C SER A 99 9.99 -16.47 -6.94
N VAL A 100 10.36 -15.19 -7.07
CA VAL A 100 9.88 -14.30 -8.12
C VAL A 100 11.03 -13.51 -8.71
N LEU A 101 11.02 -13.31 -10.03
CA LEU A 101 11.94 -12.43 -10.75
C LEU A 101 11.29 -11.05 -10.90
N ALA A 102 11.68 -10.09 -10.06
CA ALA A 102 11.10 -8.75 -10.03
C ALA A 102 12.09 -7.71 -9.50
N ASP A 103 11.78 -6.44 -9.69
CA ASP A 103 12.45 -5.36 -8.95
C ASP A 103 11.99 -5.39 -7.49
N ARG A 104 12.91 -5.76 -6.59
CA ARG A 104 12.63 -6.01 -5.16
C ARG A 104 11.96 -4.82 -4.48
N THR A 105 12.43 -3.61 -4.77
CA THR A 105 11.86 -2.38 -4.17
C THR A 105 10.44 -2.13 -4.64
N HIS A 106 10.22 -2.23 -5.96
CA HIS A 106 8.88 -2.03 -6.52
C HIS A 106 7.92 -3.15 -6.12
N PHE A 107 8.39 -4.40 -6.06
CA PHE A 107 7.61 -5.53 -5.58
C PHE A 107 7.16 -5.34 -4.12
N SER A 108 8.08 -4.96 -3.22
CA SER A 108 7.76 -4.66 -1.82
C SER A 108 6.71 -3.56 -1.70
N ASN A 109 6.85 -2.48 -2.49
CA ASN A 109 5.89 -1.38 -2.51
C ASN A 109 4.52 -1.80 -3.04
N ILE A 110 4.46 -2.69 -4.05
CA ILE A 110 3.20 -3.24 -4.58
C ILE A 110 2.45 -3.99 -3.49
N ILE A 111 3.13 -4.94 -2.84
CA ILE A 111 2.52 -5.76 -1.79
C ILE A 111 2.10 -4.90 -0.59
N SER A 112 2.96 -3.96 -0.16
CA SER A 112 2.64 -3.02 0.92
C SER A 112 1.38 -2.20 0.61
N ASN A 113 1.21 -1.69 -0.62
CA ASN A 113 0.01 -0.96 -1.02
C ASN A 113 -1.26 -1.83 -0.95
N LEU A 114 -1.17 -3.11 -1.32
CA LEU A 114 -2.31 -4.03 -1.25
C LEU A 114 -2.67 -4.35 0.21
N ILE A 115 -1.68 -4.61 1.08
CA ILE A 115 -1.88 -4.83 2.52
C ILE A 115 -2.45 -3.57 3.18
N ASP A 116 -1.88 -2.38 2.91
CA ASP A 116 -2.38 -1.10 3.43
C ASP A 116 -3.86 -0.89 3.07
N ASN A 117 -4.26 -1.20 1.83
CA ASN A 117 -5.65 -1.10 1.41
C ASN A 117 -6.54 -2.11 2.15
N ALA A 118 -6.12 -3.36 2.27
CA ALA A 118 -6.86 -4.39 2.98
C ALA A 118 -7.12 -4.00 4.44
N ILE A 119 -6.11 -3.50 5.15
CA ILE A 119 -6.23 -3.02 6.53
C ILE A 119 -7.14 -1.79 6.62
N LYS A 120 -6.91 -0.81 5.76
CA LYS A 120 -7.56 0.50 5.75
C LYS A 120 -9.06 0.44 5.49
N TYR A 121 -9.50 -0.51 4.65
CA TYR A 121 -10.91 -0.65 4.27
C TYR A 121 -11.62 -1.79 5.01
N SER A 122 -10.97 -2.42 5.99
CA SER A 122 -11.59 -3.37 6.90
C SER A 122 -12.50 -2.67 7.92
N HIS A 123 -13.48 -3.40 8.42
CA HIS A 123 -14.34 -2.99 9.53
C HIS A 123 -13.86 -3.65 10.83
N GLY A 124 -13.48 -2.85 11.83
CA GLY A 124 -13.02 -3.39 13.13
C GLY A 124 -11.64 -4.04 13.02
N GLU A 125 -11.52 -5.30 13.46
CA GLU A 125 -10.29 -6.06 13.31
C GLU A 125 -10.04 -6.39 11.83
N ALA A 126 -8.83 -6.10 11.37
CA ALA A 126 -8.48 -6.35 9.97
C ALA A 126 -8.00 -7.79 9.79
N GLU A 127 -8.72 -8.56 9.01
CA GLU A 127 -8.33 -9.89 8.57
C GLU A 127 -7.86 -9.83 7.12
N VAL A 128 -6.58 -10.16 6.90
CA VAL A 128 -5.96 -10.14 5.57
C VAL A 128 -5.38 -11.53 5.27
N ALA A 129 -5.74 -12.11 4.14
CA ALA A 129 -5.18 -13.36 3.67
C ALA A 129 -4.33 -13.12 2.42
N ILE A 130 -3.09 -13.62 2.43
CA ILE A 130 -2.16 -13.54 1.30
C ILE A 130 -1.89 -14.96 0.81
N HIS A 131 -2.21 -15.24 -0.47
CA HIS A 131 -1.89 -16.52 -1.11
C HIS A 131 -0.95 -16.28 -2.27
N CYS A 132 0.13 -17.07 -2.33
CA CYS A 132 1.15 -17.02 -3.36
C CYS A 132 1.31 -18.39 -4.01
N ARG A 133 1.24 -18.47 -5.34
CA ARG A 133 1.36 -19.75 -6.04
C ARG A 133 1.92 -19.59 -7.46
N LYS A 134 2.44 -20.66 -8.00
CA LYS A 134 2.72 -20.79 -9.42
C LYS A 134 1.44 -21.07 -10.20
N VAL A 135 1.29 -20.41 -11.33
CA VAL A 135 0.16 -20.63 -12.25
C VAL A 135 0.68 -20.72 -13.69
N THR A 136 0.17 -21.70 -14.42
CA THR A 136 0.40 -21.81 -15.85
C THR A 136 -0.83 -21.27 -16.57
N VAL A 137 -0.66 -20.19 -17.32
CA VAL A 137 -1.71 -19.65 -18.19
C VAL A 137 -1.52 -20.25 -19.58
N GLU A 138 -2.60 -20.78 -20.15
CA GLU A 138 -2.56 -21.46 -21.45
C GLU A 138 -1.93 -20.55 -22.52
N GLY A 139 -0.84 -21.03 -23.17
CA GLY A 139 -0.08 -20.25 -24.15
C GLY A 139 0.90 -19.19 -23.57
N GLN A 140 1.11 -19.16 -22.27
CA GLN A 140 2.09 -18.28 -21.60
C GLN A 140 3.08 -19.09 -20.76
N ASN A 141 4.20 -18.42 -20.39
CA ASN A 141 5.14 -19.00 -19.42
C ASN A 141 4.47 -19.09 -18.03
N GLU A 142 5.05 -19.95 -17.17
CA GLU A 142 4.69 -20.03 -15.77
C GLU A 142 4.82 -18.65 -15.10
N GLN A 143 3.79 -18.23 -14.38
CA GLN A 143 3.73 -16.96 -13.68
C GLN A 143 3.57 -17.17 -12.18
N THR A 144 4.04 -16.23 -11.39
CA THR A 144 3.74 -16.17 -9.97
C THR A 144 2.47 -15.35 -9.75
N GLU A 145 1.45 -15.97 -9.16
CA GLU A 145 0.20 -15.33 -8.78
C GLU A 145 0.22 -15.04 -7.28
N ILE A 146 -0.07 -13.79 -6.91
CA ILE A 146 -0.20 -13.38 -5.51
C ILE A 146 -1.57 -12.71 -5.35
N SER A 147 -2.36 -13.20 -4.41
CA SER A 147 -3.64 -12.62 -4.04
C SER A 147 -3.62 -12.09 -2.62
N VAL A 148 -4.18 -10.90 -2.43
CA VAL A 148 -4.39 -10.26 -1.12
C VAL A 148 -5.90 -10.07 -0.94
N SER A 149 -6.47 -10.73 0.05
CA SER A 149 -7.91 -10.74 0.33
C SER A 149 -8.21 -10.08 1.66
N ASP A 150 -9.30 -9.32 1.71
CA ASP A 150 -9.85 -8.67 2.89
C ASP A 150 -11.35 -8.96 3.06
N HIS A 151 -11.87 -8.78 4.26
CA HIS A 151 -13.29 -8.84 4.62
C HIS A 151 -13.87 -7.44 4.88
N GLY A 152 -13.37 -6.43 4.16
CA GLY A 152 -13.76 -5.03 4.34
C GLY A 152 -15.06 -4.64 3.64
N ILE A 153 -15.18 -3.32 3.39
CA ILE A 153 -16.39 -2.71 2.79
C ILE A 153 -16.74 -3.23 1.39
N GLY A 154 -15.78 -3.85 0.69
CA GLY A 154 -15.93 -4.23 -0.71
C GLY A 154 -16.10 -3.05 -1.67
N ILE A 155 -16.21 -3.36 -2.96
CA ILE A 155 -16.23 -2.39 -4.06
C ILE A 155 -17.39 -2.72 -4.99
N ALA A 156 -18.29 -1.76 -5.19
CA ALA A 156 -19.41 -1.91 -6.12
C ALA A 156 -18.92 -2.19 -7.56
N PRO A 157 -19.59 -3.06 -8.33
CA PRO A 157 -19.13 -3.53 -9.63
C PRO A 157 -18.80 -2.39 -10.62
N GLU A 158 -19.63 -1.34 -10.64
CA GLU A 158 -19.45 -0.19 -11.53
C GLU A 158 -18.21 0.65 -11.20
N LYS A 159 -17.66 0.51 -9.98
CA LYS A 159 -16.47 1.24 -9.53
C LYS A 159 -15.17 0.44 -9.72
N GLN A 160 -15.26 -0.90 -9.79
CA GLN A 160 -14.07 -1.78 -9.90
C GLN A 160 -13.20 -1.46 -11.12
N LYS A 161 -13.78 -1.03 -12.22
CA LYS A 161 -13.03 -0.65 -13.43
C LYS A 161 -12.20 0.64 -13.26
N HIS A 162 -12.54 1.48 -12.28
CA HIS A 162 -11.91 2.78 -12.05
C HIS A 162 -10.93 2.82 -10.90
N ILE A 163 -10.91 1.81 -10.02
CA ILE A 163 -10.06 1.83 -8.80
C ILE A 163 -8.57 1.90 -9.09
N PHE A 164 -8.16 1.54 -10.30
CA PHE A 164 -6.77 1.64 -10.78
C PHE A 164 -6.49 2.96 -11.52
N ASP A 165 -7.50 3.82 -11.70
CA ASP A 165 -7.33 5.12 -12.33
C ASP A 165 -6.60 6.07 -11.37
N LYS A 166 -5.76 6.93 -11.94
CA LYS A 166 -4.98 7.90 -11.19
C LYS A 166 -5.88 8.88 -10.45
N PHE A 167 -5.63 9.07 -9.15
CA PHE A 167 -6.41 9.91 -8.24
C PHE A 167 -7.85 9.46 -7.99
N TYR A 168 -8.24 8.30 -8.51
CA TYR A 168 -9.58 7.81 -8.27
C TYR A 168 -9.74 7.30 -6.84
N ARG A 169 -10.86 7.66 -6.25
CA ARG A 169 -11.29 7.18 -4.94
C ARG A 169 -12.78 6.85 -5.00
N VAL A 170 -13.14 5.72 -4.41
CA VAL A 170 -14.56 5.37 -4.23
C VAL A 170 -15.17 6.36 -3.23
N PRO A 171 -16.22 7.13 -3.62
CA PRO A 171 -16.94 7.97 -2.65
C PRO A 171 -17.59 7.08 -1.59
N THR A 172 -17.13 7.17 -0.35
CA THR A 172 -17.57 6.33 0.78
C THR A 172 -18.52 7.06 1.74
N GLY A 173 -19.19 8.11 1.29
CA GLY A 173 -20.14 8.89 2.10
C GLY A 173 -19.47 9.48 3.36
N ASN A 174 -19.91 9.06 4.55
CA ASN A 174 -19.42 9.60 5.83
C ASN A 174 -18.06 9.02 6.31
N LEU A 175 -17.39 8.14 5.55
CA LEU A 175 -16.04 7.68 5.85
C LEU A 175 -14.99 8.73 5.43
N HIS A 176 -15.11 9.96 5.95
CA HIS A 176 -14.18 11.06 5.69
C HIS A 176 -12.76 10.82 6.26
N ASP A 177 -12.57 9.82 7.13
CA ASP A 177 -11.29 9.58 7.81
C ASP A 177 -10.31 8.67 7.06
N VAL A 178 -10.69 8.11 5.93
CA VAL A 178 -9.80 7.24 5.16
C VAL A 178 -8.79 8.09 4.38
N LYS A 179 -7.62 8.34 4.98
CA LYS A 179 -6.51 9.13 4.40
C LYS A 179 -5.94 8.44 3.15
N GLY A 180 -5.72 9.18 2.05
CA GLY A 180 -5.03 8.68 0.84
C GLY A 180 -5.32 9.50 -0.40
N TYR A 181 -4.40 9.46 -1.36
CA TYR A 181 -4.40 10.32 -2.55
C TYR A 181 -4.95 9.63 -3.82
N GLY A 182 -5.38 8.36 -3.73
CA GLY A 182 -5.84 7.59 -4.88
C GLY A 182 -4.72 7.20 -5.84
N LEU A 183 -3.51 6.99 -5.33
CA LEU A 183 -2.32 6.65 -6.12
C LEU A 183 -1.82 5.23 -5.88
N GLY A 184 -2.16 4.59 -4.76
CA GLY A 184 -1.63 3.27 -4.41
C GLY A 184 -1.97 2.20 -5.45
N LEU A 185 -3.24 2.04 -5.81
CA LEU A 185 -3.67 1.05 -6.81
C LEU A 185 -3.22 1.42 -8.24
N PHE A 186 -3.16 2.70 -8.57
CA PHE A 186 -2.56 3.16 -9.83
C PHE A 186 -1.08 2.78 -9.90
N TYR A 187 -0.31 2.95 -8.81
CA TYR A 187 1.07 2.51 -8.72
C TYR A 187 1.20 0.99 -8.90
N VAL A 188 0.37 0.21 -8.19
CA VAL A 188 0.33 -1.26 -8.31
C VAL A 188 0.16 -1.66 -9.77
N LYS A 189 -0.87 -1.14 -10.45
CA LYS A 189 -1.13 -1.43 -11.86
C LYS A 189 0.06 -1.06 -12.74
N THR A 190 0.56 0.17 -12.61
CA THR A 190 1.67 0.67 -13.44
C THR A 190 2.94 -0.17 -13.27
N MET A 191 3.29 -0.56 -12.05
CA MET A 191 4.50 -1.35 -11.80
C MET A 191 4.34 -2.80 -12.25
N ILE A 192 3.19 -3.41 -12.02
CA ILE A 192 2.91 -4.77 -12.50
C ILE A 192 2.95 -4.83 -14.03
N GLU A 193 2.32 -3.88 -14.72
CA GLU A 193 2.38 -3.80 -16.20
C GLU A 193 3.82 -3.61 -16.72
N LYS A 194 4.65 -2.84 -16.01
CA LYS A 194 6.08 -2.68 -16.33
C LYS A 194 6.90 -3.95 -16.14
N HIS A 195 6.51 -4.83 -15.23
CA HIS A 195 7.08 -6.18 -15.08
C HIS A 195 6.54 -7.18 -16.10
N GLY A 196 5.65 -6.76 -17.02
CA GLY A 196 5.00 -7.65 -17.99
C GLY A 196 3.84 -8.46 -17.42
N GLY A 197 3.41 -8.14 -16.21
CA GLY A 197 2.36 -8.84 -15.49
C GLY A 197 0.98 -8.19 -15.61
N SER A 198 0.05 -8.65 -14.80
CA SER A 198 -1.33 -8.17 -14.75
C SER A 198 -1.85 -8.04 -13.32
N VAL A 199 -2.82 -7.14 -13.10
CA VAL A 199 -3.54 -6.98 -11.84
C VAL A 199 -5.04 -7.04 -12.09
N SER A 200 -5.75 -7.69 -11.18
CA SER A 200 -7.22 -7.79 -11.21
C SER A 200 -7.80 -7.66 -9.82
N VAL A 201 -9.11 -7.42 -9.75
CA VAL A 201 -9.87 -7.38 -8.51
C VAL A 201 -11.14 -8.20 -8.64
N LYS A 202 -11.47 -8.94 -7.59
CA LYS A 202 -12.80 -9.53 -7.35
C LYS A 202 -13.31 -8.96 -6.04
N SER A 203 -14.48 -8.34 -6.06
CA SER A 203 -15.02 -7.69 -4.85
C SER A 203 -16.54 -7.69 -4.87
N GLU A 204 -17.12 -7.79 -3.70
CA GLU A 204 -18.56 -7.67 -3.47
C GLU A 204 -18.79 -6.69 -2.32
N LEU A 205 -19.69 -5.73 -2.54
CA LEU A 205 -19.99 -4.71 -1.56
C LEU A 205 -20.47 -5.34 -0.24
N GLY A 206 -19.82 -4.98 0.87
CA GLY A 206 -20.10 -5.52 2.20
C GLY A 206 -19.48 -6.89 2.51
N LYS A 207 -18.72 -7.50 1.57
CA LYS A 207 -18.07 -8.81 1.79
C LYS A 207 -16.55 -8.76 1.70
N GLY A 208 -15.99 -7.66 1.17
CA GLY A 208 -14.55 -7.49 1.02
C GLY A 208 -14.07 -7.57 -0.42
N SER A 209 -12.76 -7.64 -0.58
CA SER A 209 -12.09 -7.63 -1.89
C SER A 209 -10.94 -8.62 -1.94
N THR A 210 -10.65 -9.12 -3.12
CA THR A 210 -9.44 -9.89 -3.43
C THR A 210 -8.74 -9.23 -4.61
N PHE A 211 -7.56 -8.71 -4.35
CA PHE A 211 -6.66 -8.19 -5.39
C PHE A 211 -5.69 -9.28 -5.78
N THR A 212 -5.59 -9.57 -7.08
CA THR A 212 -4.70 -10.60 -7.62
C THR A 212 -3.73 -9.96 -8.59
N ILE A 213 -2.43 -10.17 -8.37
CA ILE A 213 -1.36 -9.81 -9.29
C ILE A 213 -0.73 -11.07 -9.87
N ARG A 214 -0.27 -11.00 -11.12
CA ARG A 214 0.53 -12.02 -11.79
C ARG A 214 1.77 -11.39 -12.36
N ILE A 215 2.89 -12.07 -12.21
CA ILE A 215 4.21 -11.57 -12.62
C ILE A 215 5.07 -12.72 -13.15
#